data_d523645924f8514c85ef5da783f454ac
#
_entry.id   d523645924f8514c85ef5da783f454ac
#
_cell.length_a   1.000
_cell.length_b   1.000
_cell.length_c   1.000
_cell.angle_alpha   90.00
_cell.angle_beta   90.00
_cell.angle_gamma   90.00
#
_symmetry.space_group_name_H-M   'P 1'
#
loop_
_entity.id
_entity.type
_entity.pdbx_description
1 polymer ?
#
loop_
_entity_poly.entity_id
_entity_poly.type
_entity_poly.pdbx_seq_one_letter_code
_entity_poly.pdbx_strand_id
1 'polypeptide(L)'
;HITPLSKELVERYFELVSTPQEADAAIVFIESPNSGYGFDEEAARTGKDTGYRPISLQYSDYTATHARAQSLSGGDPYEDFTNRSYRGKSVKTVNKGDMDLVIQTKKSMGEKPVIVAINVLNPPVLSEIEPYADALFLLFDVQRQTILDLMAGKAEPSALLPFQMPADMRTVEEQ
;
A
#
# COMPACT_ATOMS: atom_id res chain seq x y z
N HIS A 1 1.26 -3.01 10.85
CA HIS A 1 2.13 -4.20 10.85
C HIS A 1 1.29 -5.41 10.49
N ILE A 2 1.50 -5.95 9.30
CA ILE A 2 0.95 -7.27 8.96
C ILE A 2 1.60 -8.27 9.93
N THR A 3 0.78 -8.90 10.76
CA THR A 3 1.30 -10.00 11.58
C THR A 3 1.72 -11.12 10.64
N PRO A 4 2.97 -11.57 10.70
CA PRO A 4 3.44 -12.68 9.86
C PRO A 4 2.52 -13.90 9.99
N LEU A 5 2.36 -14.65 8.91
CA LEU A 5 1.71 -15.95 8.98
C LEU A 5 2.49 -16.85 9.95
N SER A 6 1.80 -17.61 10.78
CA SER A 6 2.51 -18.56 11.64
C SER A 6 3.17 -19.63 10.78
N LYS A 7 4.37 -20.04 11.16
CA LYS A 7 5.14 -21.07 10.47
C LYS A 7 4.33 -22.36 10.31
N GLU A 8 3.66 -22.78 11.38
CA GLU A 8 2.85 -24.00 11.42
C GLU A 8 1.67 -23.96 10.43
N LEU A 9 1.13 -22.76 10.18
CA LEU A 9 0.06 -22.61 9.21
C LEU A 9 0.62 -22.68 7.78
N VAL A 10 1.73 -22.02 7.51
CA VAL A 10 2.36 -22.01 6.18
C VAL A 10 2.86 -23.40 5.80
N GLU A 11 3.46 -24.15 6.72
CA GLU A 11 3.98 -25.50 6.50
C GLU A 11 2.91 -26.55 6.18
N ARG A 12 1.62 -26.23 6.34
CA ARG A 12 0.51 -27.08 5.83
C ARG A 12 0.31 -26.97 4.32
N TYR A 13 0.88 -25.95 3.69
CA TYR A 13 0.68 -25.61 2.28
C TYR A 13 1.98 -25.65 1.49
N PHE A 14 3.08 -25.21 2.09
CA PHE A 14 4.36 -24.98 1.42
C PHE A 14 5.50 -25.47 2.32
N GLU A 15 6.57 -25.93 1.70
CA GLU A 15 7.84 -26.14 2.37
C GLU A 15 8.59 -24.80 2.47
N LEU A 16 9.00 -24.45 3.70
CA LEU A 16 9.78 -23.24 3.94
C LEU A 16 11.27 -23.54 3.84
N VAL A 17 11.95 -22.79 3.00
CA VAL A 17 13.39 -22.87 2.79
C VAL A 17 14.11 -21.63 3.31
N SER A 18 15.43 -21.73 3.49
CA SER A 18 16.22 -20.66 4.12
C SER A 18 16.79 -19.65 3.14
N THR A 19 16.89 -20.01 1.87
CA THR A 19 17.54 -19.17 0.86
C THR A 19 16.71 -19.06 -0.42
N PRO A 20 16.80 -17.94 -1.16
CA PRO A 20 16.15 -17.79 -2.47
C PRO A 20 16.54 -18.84 -3.49
N GLN A 21 17.76 -19.39 -3.38
CA GLN A 21 18.28 -20.40 -4.29
C GLN A 21 17.53 -21.72 -4.15
N GLU A 22 17.12 -22.07 -2.94
CA GLU A 22 16.36 -23.29 -2.61
C GLU A 22 14.87 -23.13 -2.90
N ALA A 23 14.36 -21.90 -2.95
CA ALA A 23 12.94 -21.62 -3.12
C ALA A 23 12.51 -21.79 -4.59
N ASP A 24 11.30 -22.30 -4.83
CA ASP A 24 10.63 -22.31 -6.13
C ASP A 24 9.88 -20.99 -6.40
N ALA A 25 9.41 -20.33 -5.35
CA ALA A 25 8.72 -19.06 -5.40
C ALA A 25 8.94 -18.27 -4.11
N ALA A 26 8.72 -16.96 -4.15
CA ALA A 26 8.66 -16.12 -2.95
C ALA A 26 7.28 -15.52 -2.77
N ILE A 27 6.84 -15.42 -1.52
CA ILE A 27 5.61 -14.73 -1.14
C ILE A 27 5.98 -13.54 -0.24
N VAL A 28 5.63 -12.32 -0.66
CA VAL A 28 5.93 -11.09 0.04
C VAL A 28 4.64 -10.45 0.53
N PHE A 29 4.54 -10.21 1.84
CA PHE A 29 3.42 -9.52 2.45
C PHE A 29 3.79 -8.07 2.72
N ILE A 30 2.99 -7.13 2.21
CA ILE A 30 3.19 -5.70 2.39
C ILE A 30 1.86 -5.00 2.72
N GLU A 31 1.95 -3.76 3.18
CA GLU A 31 0.79 -2.87 3.34
C GLU A 31 0.71 -1.90 2.16
N SER A 32 -0.51 -1.45 1.83
CA SER A 32 -0.68 -0.36 0.86
C SER A 32 0.04 0.90 1.33
N PRO A 33 0.39 1.83 0.43
CA PRO A 33 1.11 3.05 0.80
C PRO A 33 0.42 3.81 1.93
N ASN A 34 1.20 4.20 2.93
CA ASN A 34 0.72 4.88 4.11
C ASN A 34 1.50 6.19 4.32
N SER A 35 0.80 7.31 4.31
CA SER A 35 1.38 8.64 4.53
C SER A 35 1.49 9.03 6.02
N GLY A 36 1.10 8.14 6.92
CA GLY A 36 1.01 8.40 8.35
C GLY A 36 -0.28 9.12 8.74
N TYR A 37 -0.44 9.37 10.02
CA TYR A 37 -1.58 10.11 10.54
C TYR A 37 -1.40 11.60 10.27
N GLY A 38 -2.45 12.23 9.74
CA GLY A 38 -2.38 13.54 9.16
C GLY A 38 -3.00 14.68 9.94
N PHE A 39 -3.63 14.44 11.10
CA PHE A 39 -4.31 15.50 11.85
C PHE A 39 -4.13 15.34 13.36
N ASP A 40 -3.72 16.43 14.00
CA ASP A 40 -3.62 16.57 15.45
C ASP A 40 -4.61 17.63 15.92
N GLU A 41 -5.71 17.21 16.55
CA GLU A 41 -6.78 18.09 17.02
C GLU A 41 -6.30 19.06 18.13
N GLU A 42 -5.41 18.58 19.00
CA GLU A 42 -4.87 19.43 20.06
C GLU A 42 -3.93 20.51 19.51
N ALA A 43 -3.12 20.17 18.51
CA ALA A 43 -2.29 21.12 17.79
C ALA A 43 -3.17 22.16 17.08
N ALA A 44 -4.28 21.74 16.47
CA ALA A 44 -5.23 22.65 15.83
C ALA A 44 -5.80 23.68 16.83
N ARG A 45 -6.23 23.23 18.00
CA ARG A 45 -6.77 24.10 19.06
C ARG A 45 -5.76 25.09 19.61
N THR A 46 -4.48 24.76 19.56
CA THR A 46 -3.39 25.60 20.11
C THR A 46 -2.69 26.44 19.05
N GLY A 47 -3.16 26.43 17.79
CA GLY A 47 -2.57 27.18 16.68
C GLY A 47 -1.19 26.65 16.24
N LYS A 48 -0.86 25.40 16.57
CA LYS A 48 0.36 24.73 16.13
C LYS A 48 0.14 24.06 14.77
N ASP A 49 1.22 23.54 14.19
CA ASP A 49 1.12 22.71 12.98
C ASP A 49 0.20 21.50 13.26
N THR A 50 -0.92 21.45 12.55
CA THR A 50 -1.93 20.40 12.71
C THR A 50 -1.47 19.02 12.23
N GLY A 51 -0.28 18.93 11.64
CA GLY A 51 0.22 17.69 11.04
C GLY A 51 -0.56 17.24 9.80
N TYR A 52 -1.49 18.08 9.30
CA TYR A 52 -2.29 17.74 8.12
C TYR A 52 -1.40 17.54 6.91
N ARG A 53 -1.33 16.30 6.42
CA ARG A 53 -0.44 15.89 5.33
C ARG A 53 -1.24 15.45 4.12
N PRO A 54 -0.71 15.67 2.90
CA PRO A 54 -1.30 15.09 1.70
C PRO A 54 -1.30 13.57 1.80
N ILE A 55 -2.32 12.95 1.22
CA ILE A 55 -2.35 11.50 1.04
C ILE A 55 -1.54 11.17 -0.21
N SER A 56 -0.66 10.16 -0.12
CA SER A 56 -0.08 9.52 -1.28
C SER A 56 -0.55 8.07 -1.35
N LEU A 57 -0.91 7.64 -2.54
CA LEU A 57 -1.29 6.26 -2.84
C LEU A 57 -0.13 5.49 -3.49
N GLN A 58 1.07 6.07 -3.56
CA GLN A 58 2.31 5.44 -4.03
C GLN A 58 3.34 5.37 -2.91
N TYR A 59 4.32 4.45 -3.04
CA TYR A 59 5.37 4.25 -2.03
C TYR A 59 6.47 5.30 -2.09
N SER A 60 6.83 5.77 -3.29
CA SER A 60 7.84 6.81 -3.46
C SER A 60 7.35 8.16 -3.01
N ASP A 61 8.29 9.04 -2.66
CA ASP A 61 8.00 10.44 -2.36
C ASP A 61 7.21 11.07 -3.51
N TYR A 62 6.21 11.87 -3.18
CA TYR A 62 5.34 12.50 -4.17
C TYR A 62 5.09 13.96 -3.86
N THR A 63 5.04 14.80 -4.90
CA THR A 63 4.62 16.20 -4.79
C THR A 63 3.37 16.40 -5.64
N ALA A 64 2.28 16.86 -5.03
CA ALA A 64 0.99 17.07 -5.68
C ALA A 64 1.05 18.31 -6.59
N THR A 65 1.37 18.12 -7.86
CA THR A 65 1.53 19.22 -8.83
C THR A 65 0.26 19.49 -9.63
N HIS A 66 -0.60 18.48 -9.80
CA HIS A 66 -1.82 18.52 -10.60
C HIS A 66 -3.08 18.70 -9.75
N ALA A 67 -2.95 18.65 -8.43
CA ALA A 67 -4.07 18.83 -7.53
C ALA A 67 -4.79 20.16 -7.76
N ARG A 68 -6.08 20.19 -7.51
CA ARG A 68 -6.91 21.40 -7.63
C ARG A 68 -6.36 22.53 -6.76
N ALA A 69 -6.42 23.77 -7.25
CA ALA A 69 -6.00 24.93 -6.47
C ALA A 69 -6.87 25.15 -5.22
N GLN A 70 -8.14 24.72 -5.28
CA GLN A 70 -9.06 24.75 -4.16
C GLN A 70 -9.59 23.35 -3.88
N SER A 71 -9.61 22.96 -2.59
CA SER A 71 -10.21 21.72 -2.14
C SER A 71 -11.73 21.77 -2.25
N LEU A 72 -12.35 20.62 -2.56
CA LEU A 72 -13.81 20.48 -2.54
C LEU A 72 -14.34 20.26 -1.12
N SER A 73 -13.51 19.80 -0.20
CA SER A 73 -13.85 19.64 1.21
C SER A 73 -13.36 20.84 1.98
N GLY A 74 -14.23 21.53 2.66
CA GLY A 74 -13.95 22.67 3.51
C GLY A 74 -14.06 22.35 4.98
N GLY A 75 -13.32 23.08 5.77
CA GLY A 75 -13.47 23.55 7.09
C GLY A 75 -14.01 22.60 8.16
N ASP A 76 -13.12 21.88 8.83
CA ASP A 76 -13.35 21.55 10.23
C ASP A 76 -13.53 22.88 11.00
N PRO A 77 -14.52 22.99 11.93
CA PRO A 77 -14.73 24.20 12.72
C PRO A 77 -13.52 24.63 13.55
N TYR A 78 -12.54 23.76 13.76
CA TYR A 78 -11.29 24.04 14.48
C TYR A 78 -10.15 24.48 13.59
N GLU A 79 -10.33 24.48 12.26
CA GLU A 79 -9.31 24.86 11.31
C GLU A 79 -9.55 26.29 10.79
N ASP A 80 -8.54 27.12 10.93
CA ASP A 80 -8.56 28.52 10.45
C ASP A 80 -8.09 28.64 8.98
N PHE A 81 -8.31 27.61 8.16
CA PHE A 81 -8.00 27.67 6.74
C PHE A 81 -9.22 27.35 5.86
N THR A 82 -9.36 28.13 4.83
CA THR A 82 -10.46 28.03 3.88
C THR A 82 -10.20 27.03 2.75
N ASN A 83 -8.97 26.50 2.66
CA ASN A 83 -8.55 25.66 1.56
C ASN A 83 -7.59 24.56 2.03
N ARG A 84 -8.00 23.31 1.81
CA ARG A 84 -7.22 22.09 2.11
C ARG A 84 -6.49 21.53 0.89
N SER A 85 -6.28 22.30 -0.15
CA SER A 85 -5.60 21.82 -1.35
C SER A 85 -4.22 21.25 -1.02
N TYR A 86 -3.91 20.14 -1.66
CA TYR A 86 -2.58 19.52 -1.61
C TYR A 86 -1.61 20.08 -2.65
N ARG A 87 -2.07 20.98 -3.52
CA ARG A 87 -1.27 21.48 -4.63
C ARG A 87 0.05 22.07 -4.14
N GLY A 88 1.16 21.56 -4.70
CA GLY A 88 2.50 21.95 -4.32
C GLY A 88 3.04 21.35 -3.01
N LYS A 89 2.23 20.57 -2.29
CA LYS A 89 2.68 19.89 -1.07
C LYS A 89 3.33 18.56 -1.41
N SER A 90 4.38 18.23 -0.67
CA SER A 90 5.09 16.94 -0.78
C SER A 90 4.74 16.04 0.39
N VAL A 91 4.71 14.74 0.11
CA VAL A 91 4.46 13.70 1.11
C VAL A 91 5.48 12.59 0.96
N LYS A 92 5.86 12.01 2.09
CA LYS A 92 6.67 10.79 2.18
C LYS A 92 5.82 9.70 2.82
N THR A 93 5.77 8.55 2.19
CA THR A 93 5.15 7.39 2.82
C THR A 93 6.05 6.83 3.92
N VAL A 94 5.43 6.33 4.98
CA VAL A 94 6.15 5.77 6.12
C VAL A 94 6.62 4.34 5.87
N ASN A 95 6.02 3.66 4.89
CA ASN A 95 6.28 2.26 4.55
C ASN A 95 6.89 2.07 3.14
N LYS A 96 7.69 3.01 2.66
CA LYS A 96 8.45 2.84 1.41
C LYS A 96 9.31 1.56 1.40
N GLY A 97 9.78 1.11 2.57
CA GLY A 97 10.51 -0.14 2.72
C GLY A 97 9.77 -1.38 2.23
N ASP A 98 8.44 -1.34 2.17
CA ASP A 98 7.63 -2.43 1.61
C ASP A 98 7.87 -2.60 0.11
N MET A 99 7.90 -1.49 -0.64
CA MET A 99 8.28 -1.51 -2.05
C MET A 99 9.72 -2.00 -2.24
N ASP A 100 10.66 -1.49 -1.44
CA ASP A 100 12.06 -1.90 -1.52
C ASP A 100 12.22 -3.40 -1.25
N LEU A 101 11.43 -3.97 -0.34
CA LEU A 101 11.39 -5.41 -0.06
C LEU A 101 10.96 -6.21 -1.29
N VAL A 102 9.90 -5.79 -1.99
CA VAL A 102 9.43 -6.46 -3.22
C VAL A 102 10.52 -6.44 -4.29
N ILE A 103 11.11 -5.27 -4.53
CA ILE A 103 12.17 -5.09 -5.53
C ILE A 103 13.40 -5.97 -5.22
N GLN A 104 13.83 -5.99 -3.95
CA GLN A 104 14.97 -6.80 -3.52
C GLN A 104 14.67 -8.30 -3.61
N THR A 105 13.45 -8.71 -3.26
CA THR A 105 13.02 -10.10 -3.38
C THR A 105 13.07 -10.55 -4.84
N LYS A 106 12.49 -9.77 -5.78
CA LYS A 106 12.55 -10.13 -7.20
C LYS A 106 13.98 -10.23 -7.73
N LYS A 107 14.87 -9.31 -7.33
CA LYS A 107 16.28 -9.39 -7.67
C LYS A 107 16.96 -10.66 -7.17
N SER A 108 16.62 -11.09 -5.95
CA SER A 108 17.19 -12.30 -5.34
C SER A 108 16.61 -13.59 -5.93
N MET A 109 15.36 -13.56 -6.36
CA MET A 109 14.67 -14.71 -6.97
C MET A 109 14.99 -14.87 -8.46
N GLY A 110 15.44 -13.81 -9.14
CA GLY A 110 15.71 -13.84 -10.58
C GLY A 110 14.45 -14.15 -11.40
N GLU A 111 14.48 -15.21 -12.19
CA GLU A 111 13.34 -15.65 -13.02
C GLU A 111 12.25 -16.40 -12.24
N LYS A 112 12.51 -16.72 -10.98
CA LYS A 112 11.54 -17.44 -10.16
C LYS A 112 10.37 -16.52 -9.76
N PRO A 113 9.14 -17.07 -9.61
CA PRO A 113 7.96 -16.27 -9.29
C PRO A 113 8.05 -15.54 -7.95
N VAL A 114 7.58 -14.29 -7.96
CA VAL A 114 7.36 -13.48 -6.75
C VAL A 114 5.88 -13.12 -6.68
N ILE A 115 5.23 -13.59 -5.64
CA ILE A 115 3.83 -13.32 -5.34
C ILE A 115 3.78 -12.24 -4.27
N VAL A 116 3.09 -11.14 -4.54
CA VAL A 116 2.94 -10.02 -3.59
C VAL A 116 1.52 -9.98 -3.05
N ALA A 117 1.38 -10.01 -1.75
CA ALA A 117 0.11 -9.90 -1.04
C ALA A 117 0.05 -8.56 -0.30
N ILE A 118 -0.85 -7.68 -0.71
CA ILE A 118 -0.97 -6.31 -0.22
C ILE A 118 -2.19 -6.22 0.70
N ASN A 119 -1.98 -5.90 1.96
CA ASN A 119 -3.07 -5.51 2.85
C ASN A 119 -3.53 -4.09 2.49
N VAL A 120 -4.77 -3.97 1.99
CA VAL A 120 -5.27 -2.73 1.41
C VAL A 120 -6.01 -1.90 2.44
N LEU A 121 -5.43 -0.75 2.79
CA LEU A 121 -6.07 0.31 3.58
C LEU A 121 -6.62 1.42 2.66
N ASN A 122 -5.89 1.71 1.58
CA ASN A 122 -6.25 2.68 0.55
C ASN A 122 -5.97 2.07 -0.84
N PRO A 123 -6.67 2.51 -1.90
CA PRO A 123 -6.39 2.05 -3.26
C PRO A 123 -4.95 2.37 -3.68
N PRO A 124 -4.04 1.39 -3.78
CA PRO A 124 -2.66 1.69 -4.10
C PRO A 124 -2.42 1.95 -5.58
N VAL A 125 -1.47 2.83 -5.89
CA VAL A 125 -0.84 2.91 -7.20
C VAL A 125 0.12 1.73 -7.32
N LEU A 126 -0.19 0.78 -8.21
CA LEU A 126 0.56 -0.48 -8.33
C LEU A 126 1.77 -0.40 -9.28
N SER A 127 1.85 0.65 -10.11
CA SER A 127 2.90 0.79 -11.14
C SER A 127 4.34 0.74 -10.63
N GLU A 128 4.55 1.00 -9.32
CA GLU A 128 5.88 0.92 -8.70
C GLU A 128 6.31 -0.50 -8.35
N ILE A 129 5.38 -1.41 -8.14
CA ILE A 129 5.65 -2.78 -7.69
C ILE A 129 5.25 -3.84 -8.72
N GLU A 130 4.28 -3.56 -9.59
CA GLU A 130 3.80 -4.48 -10.62
C GLU A 130 4.92 -5.07 -11.50
N PRO A 131 5.96 -4.31 -11.93
CA PRO A 131 7.06 -4.88 -12.72
C PRO A 131 7.91 -5.93 -11.98
N TYR A 132 7.76 -6.04 -10.66
CA TYR A 132 8.53 -6.92 -9.79
C TYR A 132 7.70 -8.06 -9.19
N ALA A 133 6.43 -8.18 -9.59
CA ALA A 133 5.51 -9.19 -9.09
C ALA A 133 4.95 -10.02 -10.25
N ASP A 134 5.00 -11.33 -10.11
CA ASP A 134 4.40 -12.26 -11.09
C ASP A 134 2.91 -12.50 -10.77
N ALA A 135 2.49 -12.25 -9.52
CA ALA A 135 1.09 -12.20 -9.10
C ALA A 135 0.89 -11.18 -7.96
N LEU A 136 -0.25 -10.49 -7.99
CA LEU A 136 -0.66 -9.53 -6.96
C LEU A 136 -1.99 -9.95 -6.34
N PHE A 137 -2.00 -10.07 -5.01
CA PHE A 137 -3.21 -10.30 -4.21
C PHE A 137 -3.52 -9.06 -3.41
N LEU A 138 -4.73 -8.53 -3.56
CA LEU A 138 -5.24 -7.44 -2.73
C LEU A 138 -6.07 -8.03 -1.60
N LEU A 139 -5.65 -7.78 -0.37
CA LEU A 139 -6.25 -8.35 0.83
C LEU A 139 -7.08 -7.29 1.56
N PHE A 140 -8.33 -7.61 1.85
CA PHE A 140 -9.28 -6.76 2.57
C PHE A 140 -9.62 -7.41 3.91
N ASP A 141 -8.63 -7.47 4.80
CA ASP A 141 -8.75 -8.06 6.14
C ASP A 141 -9.33 -9.49 6.14
N VAL A 142 -8.84 -10.31 5.20
CA VAL A 142 -9.25 -11.70 5.06
C VAL A 142 -8.52 -12.63 6.02
N GLN A 143 -9.15 -13.78 6.32
CA GLN A 143 -8.52 -14.82 7.14
C GLN A 143 -7.24 -15.33 6.47
N ARG A 144 -6.20 -15.54 7.27
CA ARG A 144 -4.87 -15.95 6.79
C ARG A 144 -4.88 -17.28 6.04
N GLN A 145 -5.71 -18.23 6.47
CA GLN A 145 -5.87 -19.50 5.78
C GLN A 145 -6.41 -19.30 4.36
N THR A 146 -7.37 -18.39 4.16
CA THR A 146 -7.92 -18.08 2.84
C THR A 146 -6.84 -17.58 1.88
N ILE A 147 -5.89 -16.78 2.37
CA ILE A 147 -4.76 -16.32 1.55
C ILE A 147 -3.93 -17.51 1.04
N LEU A 148 -3.64 -18.47 1.93
CA LEU A 148 -2.87 -19.68 1.56
C LEU A 148 -3.66 -20.61 0.65
N ASP A 149 -4.97 -20.71 0.83
CA ASP A 149 -5.86 -21.48 -0.06
C ASP A 149 -5.86 -20.91 -1.48
N LEU A 150 -5.91 -19.57 -1.61
CA LEU A 150 -5.81 -18.88 -2.90
C LEU A 150 -4.44 -19.10 -3.56
N MET A 151 -3.36 -18.91 -2.81
CA MET A 151 -1.99 -19.08 -3.32
C MET A 151 -1.67 -20.53 -3.69
N ALA A 152 -2.26 -21.49 -3.00
CA ALA A 152 -2.13 -22.91 -3.30
C ALA A 152 -3.10 -23.41 -4.39
N GLY A 153 -3.91 -22.51 -4.97
CA GLY A 153 -4.89 -22.87 -6.00
C GLY A 153 -6.06 -23.72 -5.49
N LYS A 154 -6.30 -23.76 -4.16
CA LYS A 154 -7.42 -24.48 -3.55
C LYS A 154 -8.72 -23.68 -3.58
N ALA A 155 -8.63 -22.38 -3.79
CA ALA A 155 -9.75 -21.47 -3.94
C ALA A 155 -9.45 -20.45 -5.03
N GLU A 156 -10.49 -19.89 -5.66
CA GLU A 156 -10.39 -18.82 -6.64
C GLU A 156 -11.14 -17.57 -6.15
N PRO A 157 -10.59 -16.36 -6.35
CA PRO A 157 -11.31 -15.15 -6.04
C PRO A 157 -12.47 -14.99 -7.03
N SER A 158 -13.68 -14.76 -6.52
CA SER A 158 -14.90 -14.63 -7.33
C SER A 158 -15.46 -13.21 -7.39
N ALA A 159 -14.95 -12.29 -6.59
CA ALA A 159 -15.42 -10.93 -6.51
C ALA A 159 -14.60 -9.97 -7.39
N LEU A 160 -15.27 -8.93 -7.90
CA LEU A 160 -14.59 -7.79 -8.49
C LEU A 160 -14.00 -6.89 -7.40
N LEU A 161 -13.00 -6.10 -7.76
CA LEU A 161 -12.46 -5.08 -6.84
C LEU A 161 -13.56 -4.08 -6.47
N PRO A 162 -13.67 -3.68 -5.20
CA PRO A 162 -14.70 -2.77 -4.72
C PRO A 162 -14.46 -1.31 -5.14
N PHE A 163 -13.33 -1.01 -5.78
CA PHE A 163 -12.94 0.32 -6.25
C PHE A 163 -12.06 0.22 -7.49
N GLN A 164 -11.91 1.35 -8.17
CA GLN A 164 -10.98 1.46 -9.30
C GLN A 164 -9.54 1.66 -8.79
N MET A 165 -8.61 0.95 -9.40
CA MET A 165 -7.19 1.13 -9.11
C MET A 165 -6.66 2.33 -9.89
N PRO A 166 -6.01 3.30 -9.22
CA PRO A 166 -5.40 4.43 -9.91
C PRO A 166 -4.15 3.97 -10.68
N ALA A 167 -3.99 4.46 -11.90
CA ALA A 167 -2.81 4.18 -12.70
C ALA A 167 -1.55 4.86 -12.14
N ASP A 168 -1.72 6.09 -11.66
CA ASP A 168 -0.68 6.92 -11.07
C ASP A 168 -1.30 8.01 -10.17
N MET A 169 -0.45 8.76 -9.48
CA MET A 169 -0.90 9.87 -8.63
C MET A 169 -1.48 11.04 -9.41
N ARG A 170 -1.09 11.22 -10.66
CA ARG A 170 -1.69 12.25 -11.51
C ARG A 170 -3.18 11.96 -11.76
N THR A 171 -3.50 10.70 -12.08
CA THR A 171 -4.89 10.26 -12.25
C THR A 171 -5.72 10.51 -10.98
N VAL A 172 -5.12 10.30 -9.81
CA VAL A 172 -5.78 10.59 -8.52
C VAL A 172 -6.06 12.07 -8.33
N GLU A 173 -5.14 12.95 -8.76
CA GLU A 173 -5.28 14.40 -8.59
C GLU A 173 -6.25 15.04 -9.57
N GLU A 174 -6.42 14.47 -10.75
CA GLU A 174 -7.28 14.99 -11.81
C GLU A 174 -8.77 14.64 -11.61
N GLN A 175 -9.10 13.74 -10.68
CA GLN A 175 -10.48 13.35 -10.31
C GLN A 175 -11.00 14.20 -9.14
#